data_039e4fd748506c22fafa0d4587967dc6
#
_entry.id   039e4fd748506c22fafa0d4587967dc6
#
_cell.length_a   1.000
_cell.length_b   1.000
_cell.length_c   1.000
_cell.angle_alpha   90.00
_cell.angle_beta   90.00
_cell.angle_gamma   90.00
#
_symmetry.space_group_name_H-M   'P 1'
#
loop_
_entity.id
_entity.type
_entity.pdbx_description
1 polymer ?
#
loop_
_entity_poly.entity_id
_entity_poly.type
_entity_poly.pdbx_seq_one_letter_code
_entity_poly.pdbx_strand_id
1 'polypeptide(L)'
;MIRPDGKLTHDLDPIDHGPKDACGVFGVWAPGEDVAKLTYYGLYALQHRGQESAGIATSNGKRIHVYKDMGLVSQVFDEATLSSMPGDHAIGHARYSTTGASHWANAQPTLGTTPHGTLCLAHNGNLTNSADLYDRVIAKNGGKPPKHGELAQGNTTDTALVTALLAEHDFDSLEEAALDLLPTLRGAFCLTFMDEHTLYAARDPQGVRPLVLGRLERGWVVASETAALDIVGASFVREVEPGELITIDENGLRSQRFAKAKPAGCVFEYVYLARPDTTISGRSVYESRVEMGRQLAREHAVEADLVMPTPESGVPAAIGYAEESGIPYGNGLVKNAYVGRTFIQPSQTIRQLGIRLKLNPLKSVVAGKRLVVIDDSIVRGNTQRALVRMLREAGAKEVHVRISSPPVKWPCFYGIDFASRAELIANGLSVDEIASSLGADSLGFISQDGMMAATEQPTENMCTACFTGEYPIELPSEERRGKSLFDAEEKGKGGPLAGKAAEVTVERPVPSKPEHAEAVSIETREGTETLETKFNASDVEIAADDPGMGMCNPGPDADLEALLTEQDRTPANSSATTTPKES
;
A
#
# COMPACT_ATOMS: atom_id res chain seq x y z
N MET A 1 -32.40 -11.98 3.66
CA MET A 1 -33.26 -13.16 3.62
C MET A 1 -32.60 -14.27 4.41
N ILE A 2 -33.33 -14.99 5.26
CA ILE A 2 -32.78 -16.14 6.01
C ILE A 2 -32.88 -17.37 5.09
N ARG A 3 -31.80 -18.13 4.94
CA ARG A 3 -31.81 -19.41 4.20
C ARG A 3 -32.65 -20.44 4.95
N PRO A 4 -33.17 -21.49 4.25
CA PRO A 4 -33.94 -22.57 4.89
C PRO A 4 -33.18 -23.33 5.98
N ASP A 5 -31.83 -23.23 6.00
CA ASP A 5 -30.92 -23.80 7.00
C ASP A 5 -30.70 -22.88 8.23
N GLY A 6 -31.43 -21.76 8.32
CA GLY A 6 -31.32 -20.79 9.41
C GLY A 6 -30.10 -19.87 9.36
N LYS A 7 -29.26 -19.95 8.32
CA LYS A 7 -28.11 -19.09 8.15
C LYS A 7 -28.52 -17.80 7.45
N LEU A 8 -28.00 -16.67 7.91
CA LEU A 8 -28.14 -15.41 7.21
C LEU A 8 -27.41 -15.49 5.85
N THR A 9 -28.08 -15.03 4.78
CA THR A 9 -27.57 -15.11 3.38
C THR A 9 -26.37 -14.21 3.09
N HIS A 10 -25.83 -13.57 4.08
CA HIS A 10 -24.64 -12.71 3.94
C HIS A 10 -23.54 -13.25 4.84
N ASP A 11 -22.61 -13.95 4.24
CA ASP A 11 -21.20 -13.88 4.68
C ASP A 11 -20.75 -12.45 4.39
N LEU A 12 -21.26 -11.52 5.19
CA LEU A 12 -20.69 -10.19 5.26
C LEU A 12 -19.28 -10.42 5.77
N ASP A 13 -18.30 -10.14 4.94
CA ASP A 13 -16.94 -9.99 5.41
C ASP A 13 -16.99 -8.88 6.47
N PRO A 14 -16.86 -9.19 7.74
CA PRO A 14 -17.26 -8.31 8.82
C PRO A 14 -16.14 -7.39 9.29
N ILE A 15 -15.02 -7.38 8.57
CA ILE A 15 -13.99 -6.37 8.70
C ILE A 15 -14.20 -5.41 7.54
N ASP A 16 -14.78 -4.25 7.85
CA ASP A 16 -14.71 -3.08 6.99
C ASP A 16 -13.27 -2.62 7.02
N HIS A 17 -12.54 -3.10 6.06
CA HIS A 17 -11.25 -2.52 5.75
C HIS A 17 -11.55 -1.28 4.95
N GLY A 18 -11.92 -0.17 5.37
CA GLY A 18 -12.03 1.07 4.58
C GLY A 18 -11.62 0.97 3.09
N PRO A 19 -11.41 2.00 2.34
CA PRO A 19 -10.85 1.87 1.00
C PRO A 19 -9.55 1.08 1.11
N LYS A 20 -9.48 -0.03 0.37
CA LYS A 20 -8.27 -0.86 0.36
C LYS A 20 -7.25 -0.21 -0.57
N ASP A 21 -6.00 -0.22 -0.12
CA ASP A 21 -4.88 0.53 -0.68
C ASP A 21 -4.57 0.13 -2.15
N ALA A 22 -3.90 1.02 -2.87
CA ALA A 22 -3.32 0.76 -4.18
C ALA A 22 -1.86 0.33 -4.00
N CYS A 23 -1.35 -0.57 -4.85
CA CYS A 23 0.04 -1.02 -4.82
C CYS A 23 1.07 0.13 -4.81
N GLY A 24 2.28 -0.14 -4.32
CA GLY A 24 3.44 0.76 -4.42
C GLY A 24 4.50 0.20 -5.36
N VAL A 25 5.00 1.02 -6.29
CA VAL A 25 6.12 0.70 -7.17
C VAL A 25 7.30 1.61 -6.88
N PHE A 26 8.49 1.04 -7.02
CA PHE A 26 9.76 1.75 -6.87
C PHE A 26 10.74 1.24 -7.93
N GLY A 27 11.55 2.12 -8.51
CA GLY A 27 12.63 1.79 -9.41
C GLY A 27 13.83 2.69 -9.15
N VAL A 28 15.03 2.15 -9.20
CA VAL A 28 16.28 2.90 -9.03
C VAL A 28 17.32 2.44 -10.03
N TRP A 29 18.01 3.39 -10.65
CA TRP A 29 19.20 3.18 -11.47
C TRP A 29 20.33 4.00 -10.86
N ALA A 30 21.29 3.36 -10.22
CA ALA A 30 22.35 4.01 -9.45
C ALA A 30 23.62 3.12 -9.38
N PRO A 31 24.39 3.04 -10.45
CA PRO A 31 25.61 2.24 -10.48
C PRO A 31 26.57 2.62 -9.35
N GLY A 32 27.02 1.59 -8.61
CA GLY A 32 27.95 1.74 -7.48
C GLY A 32 27.30 2.05 -6.14
N GLU A 33 25.95 2.15 -6.10
CA GLU A 33 25.18 2.25 -4.87
C GLU A 33 24.56 0.88 -4.50
N ASP A 34 24.14 0.72 -3.25
CA ASP A 34 23.40 -0.49 -2.80
C ASP A 34 21.92 -0.38 -3.22
N VAL A 35 21.63 -0.68 -4.49
CA VAL A 35 20.29 -0.52 -5.07
C VAL A 35 19.24 -1.43 -4.42
N ALA A 36 19.64 -2.57 -3.85
CA ALA A 36 18.73 -3.44 -3.10
C ALA A 36 18.23 -2.75 -1.83
N LYS A 37 19.14 -2.12 -1.06
CA LYS A 37 18.77 -1.36 0.14
C LYS A 37 18.00 -0.10 -0.18
N LEU A 38 18.38 0.64 -1.23
CA LEU A 38 17.61 1.81 -1.69
C LEU A 38 16.18 1.40 -2.02
N THR A 39 16.00 0.28 -2.74
CA THR A 39 14.67 -0.26 -3.07
C THR A 39 13.91 -0.69 -1.83
N TYR A 40 14.57 -1.36 -0.89
CA TYR A 40 13.97 -1.74 0.39
C TYR A 40 13.43 -0.52 1.16
N TYR A 41 14.22 0.54 1.31
CA TYR A 41 13.77 1.76 1.99
C TYR A 41 12.67 2.50 1.23
N GLY A 42 12.75 2.55 -0.11
CA GLY A 42 11.69 3.09 -0.95
C GLY A 42 10.37 2.34 -0.77
N LEU A 43 10.40 1.00 -0.77
CA LEU A 43 9.21 0.18 -0.52
C LEU A 43 8.72 0.31 0.93
N TYR A 44 9.61 0.45 1.90
CA TYR A 44 9.24 0.67 3.30
C TYR A 44 8.47 1.99 3.45
N ALA A 45 8.87 3.05 2.75
CA ALA A 45 8.12 4.30 2.68
C ALA A 45 6.73 4.13 2.04
N LEU A 46 6.59 3.19 1.10
CA LEU A 46 5.35 2.86 0.40
C LEU A 46 4.54 1.71 1.04
N GLN A 47 4.93 1.24 2.25
CA GLN A 47 4.28 0.10 2.91
C GLN A 47 2.77 0.30 3.16
N HIS A 48 2.33 1.54 3.33
CA HIS A 48 0.90 1.87 3.47
C HIS A 48 0.09 1.49 2.22
N ARG A 49 0.71 1.45 1.03
CA ARG A 49 0.07 1.06 -0.25
C ARG A 49 -0.11 -0.44 -0.40
N GLY A 50 0.79 -1.26 0.15
CA GLY A 50 0.72 -2.71 0.00
C GLY A 50 1.23 -3.45 1.22
N GLN A 51 0.46 -4.42 1.74
CA GLN A 51 0.77 -5.15 2.97
C GLN A 51 0.64 -6.68 2.83
N GLU A 52 0.38 -7.18 1.61
CA GLU A 52 0.17 -8.61 1.37
C GLU A 52 1.43 -9.34 0.94
N SER A 53 2.17 -8.74 0.04
CA SER A 53 3.46 -9.26 -0.40
C SER A 53 4.40 -8.13 -0.78
N ALA A 54 5.69 -8.40 -0.74
CA ALA A 54 6.74 -7.50 -1.21
C ALA A 54 7.74 -8.26 -2.08
N GLY A 55 8.36 -7.56 -3.03
CA GLY A 55 9.38 -8.15 -3.87
C GLY A 55 10.32 -7.10 -4.43
N ILE A 56 11.56 -7.52 -4.66
CA ILE A 56 12.63 -6.73 -5.27
C ILE A 56 13.26 -7.55 -6.38
N ALA A 57 13.59 -6.90 -7.49
CA ALA A 57 14.46 -7.42 -8.52
C ALA A 57 15.64 -6.47 -8.70
N THR A 58 16.87 -7.02 -8.78
CA THR A 58 18.10 -6.25 -9.05
C THR A 58 18.82 -6.80 -10.25
N SER A 59 19.54 -5.97 -10.98
CA SER A 59 20.41 -6.42 -12.08
C SER A 59 21.83 -5.87 -11.94
N ASN A 60 22.80 -6.73 -12.23
CA ASN A 60 24.22 -6.39 -12.28
C ASN A 60 24.77 -6.31 -13.71
N GLY A 61 23.92 -6.11 -14.70
CA GLY A 61 24.27 -6.08 -16.12
C GLY A 61 24.52 -7.46 -16.76
N LYS A 62 24.37 -8.55 -15.97
CA LYS A 62 24.56 -9.93 -16.46
C LYS A 62 23.44 -10.86 -16.05
N ARG A 63 22.86 -10.63 -14.90
CA ARG A 63 21.81 -11.46 -14.31
C ARG A 63 20.87 -10.59 -13.52
N ILE A 64 19.61 -10.97 -13.54
CA ILE A 64 18.58 -10.42 -12.67
C ILE A 64 18.40 -11.35 -11.48
N HIS A 65 18.44 -10.80 -10.27
CA HIS A 65 18.14 -11.47 -9.02
C HIS A 65 16.77 -11.03 -8.56
N VAL A 66 15.87 -11.97 -8.29
CA VAL A 66 14.50 -11.68 -7.81
C VAL A 66 14.27 -12.36 -6.48
N TYR A 67 13.81 -11.61 -5.50
CA TYR A 67 13.30 -12.15 -4.26
C TYR A 67 11.94 -11.52 -3.95
N LYS A 68 10.93 -12.35 -3.70
CA LYS A 68 9.56 -11.93 -3.39
C LYS A 68 8.89 -12.93 -2.48
N ASP A 69 8.09 -12.45 -1.51
CA ASP A 69 7.33 -13.31 -0.63
C ASP A 69 6.10 -12.59 -0.07
N MET A 70 5.25 -13.37 0.59
CA MET A 70 4.08 -12.86 1.30
C MET A 70 4.51 -12.22 2.63
N GLY A 71 3.98 -11.04 2.91
CA GLY A 71 4.26 -10.31 4.14
C GLY A 71 4.61 -8.84 3.92
N LEU A 72 4.91 -8.15 5.02
CA LEU A 72 5.38 -6.77 4.99
C LEU A 72 6.83 -6.69 4.49
N VAL A 73 7.23 -5.57 3.95
CA VAL A 73 8.60 -5.33 3.46
C VAL A 73 9.65 -5.72 4.50
N SER A 74 9.45 -5.33 5.77
CA SER A 74 10.35 -5.67 6.88
C SER A 74 10.31 -7.13 7.33
N GLN A 75 9.32 -7.91 6.89
CA GLN A 75 9.22 -9.35 7.18
C GLN A 75 9.80 -10.20 6.05
N VAL A 76 9.71 -9.68 4.81
CA VAL A 76 10.18 -10.36 3.61
C VAL A 76 11.69 -10.24 3.44
N PHE A 77 12.25 -9.07 3.79
CA PHE A 77 13.66 -8.78 3.56
C PHE A 77 14.43 -8.61 4.87
N ASP A 78 15.53 -9.31 4.97
CA ASP A 78 16.57 -9.13 5.99
C ASP A 78 17.89 -8.69 5.35
N GLU A 79 18.89 -8.36 6.16
CA GLU A 79 20.20 -7.90 5.71
C GLU A 79 20.92 -8.95 4.84
N ALA A 80 20.76 -10.23 5.15
CA ALA A 80 21.39 -11.30 4.39
C ALA A 80 20.77 -11.42 2.99
N THR A 81 19.45 -11.34 2.89
CA THR A 81 18.73 -11.35 1.61
C THR A 81 19.13 -10.16 0.75
N LEU A 82 19.11 -8.94 1.31
CA LEU A 82 19.48 -7.73 0.57
C LEU A 82 20.94 -7.79 0.09
N SER A 83 21.87 -8.25 0.92
CA SER A 83 23.29 -8.40 0.57
C SER A 83 23.52 -9.44 -0.52
N SER A 84 22.60 -10.40 -0.71
CA SER A 84 22.66 -11.41 -1.78
C SER A 84 22.15 -10.91 -3.14
N MET A 85 21.66 -9.69 -3.22
CA MET A 85 21.05 -9.08 -4.40
C MET A 85 21.88 -7.90 -4.94
N PRO A 86 23.09 -8.15 -5.48
CA PRO A 86 23.91 -7.10 -6.05
C PRO A 86 23.30 -6.55 -7.33
N GLY A 87 23.54 -5.26 -7.62
CA GLY A 87 23.06 -4.66 -8.84
C GLY A 87 23.43 -3.19 -9.01
N ASP A 88 23.25 -2.69 -10.23
CA ASP A 88 23.39 -1.28 -10.61
C ASP A 88 22.04 -0.60 -10.77
N HIS A 89 20.97 -1.39 -10.93
CA HIS A 89 19.58 -0.93 -10.93
C HIS A 89 18.65 -1.99 -10.35
N ALA A 90 17.48 -1.54 -9.91
CA ALA A 90 16.50 -2.39 -9.26
C ALA A 90 15.09 -1.86 -9.45
N ILE A 91 14.10 -2.78 -9.35
CA ILE A 91 12.70 -2.45 -9.19
C ILE A 91 12.13 -3.15 -7.95
N GLY A 92 11.11 -2.55 -7.34
CA GLY A 92 10.43 -3.08 -6.18
C GLY A 92 8.93 -2.88 -6.22
N HIS A 93 8.24 -3.76 -5.53
CA HIS A 93 6.79 -3.77 -5.41
C HIS A 93 6.31 -4.08 -4.00
N ALA A 94 5.35 -3.30 -3.51
CA ALA A 94 4.55 -3.61 -2.33
C ALA A 94 3.10 -3.83 -2.80
N ARG A 95 2.60 -5.07 -2.63
CA ARG A 95 1.32 -5.50 -3.21
C ARG A 95 0.16 -5.34 -2.25
N TYR A 96 -0.93 -4.84 -2.80
CA TYR A 96 -2.28 -5.05 -2.33
C TYR A 96 -3.13 -5.68 -3.46
N SER A 97 -3.89 -6.75 -3.19
CA SER A 97 -4.64 -7.43 -4.25
C SER A 97 -5.86 -6.64 -4.69
N THR A 98 -5.80 -6.14 -5.92
CA THR A 98 -6.93 -5.54 -6.65
C THR A 98 -7.55 -6.56 -7.62
N THR A 99 -6.71 -7.34 -8.27
CA THR A 99 -7.07 -8.46 -9.15
C THR A 99 -6.24 -9.68 -8.78
N GLY A 100 -6.88 -10.86 -8.74
CA GLY A 100 -6.28 -12.12 -8.33
C GLY A 100 -6.20 -12.32 -6.80
N ALA A 101 -6.16 -13.57 -6.36
CA ALA A 101 -6.11 -13.93 -4.95
C ALA A 101 -4.82 -13.47 -4.26
N SER A 102 -4.87 -13.29 -2.93
CA SER A 102 -3.68 -13.09 -2.11
C SER A 102 -2.91 -14.41 -2.02
N HIS A 103 -2.03 -14.65 -2.99
CA HIS A 103 -1.27 -15.87 -3.16
C HIS A 103 0.15 -15.54 -3.65
N TRP A 104 1.14 -16.35 -3.27
CA TRP A 104 2.54 -16.12 -3.61
C TRP A 104 2.79 -15.99 -5.12
N ALA A 105 2.11 -16.79 -5.95
CA ALA A 105 2.23 -16.70 -7.41
C ALA A 105 1.87 -15.30 -7.97
N ASN A 106 1.06 -14.54 -7.26
CA ASN A 106 0.64 -13.18 -7.62
C ASN A 106 1.56 -12.09 -7.05
N ALA A 107 2.59 -12.46 -6.28
CA ALA A 107 3.58 -11.49 -5.79
C ALA A 107 4.42 -10.95 -6.95
N GLN A 108 4.76 -9.66 -6.88
CA GLN A 108 5.55 -8.96 -7.88
C GLN A 108 6.91 -8.54 -7.31
N PRO A 109 7.94 -8.30 -8.15
CA PRO A 109 7.92 -8.25 -9.62
C PRO A 109 7.64 -9.60 -10.29
N THR A 110 6.98 -9.55 -11.45
CA THR A 110 6.81 -10.71 -12.34
C THR A 110 8.02 -10.87 -13.24
N LEU A 111 8.30 -12.12 -13.68
CA LEU A 111 9.46 -12.48 -14.45
C LEU A 111 9.06 -13.00 -15.83
N GLY A 112 9.74 -12.53 -16.88
CA GLY A 112 9.60 -12.99 -18.25
C GLY A 112 10.96 -13.25 -18.90
N THR A 113 11.00 -14.15 -19.87
CA THR A 113 12.19 -14.39 -20.71
C THR A 113 11.90 -13.84 -22.10
N THR A 114 12.71 -12.88 -22.56
CA THR A 114 12.64 -12.29 -23.88
C THR A 114 13.63 -12.98 -24.82
N PRO A 115 13.56 -12.75 -26.14
CA PRO A 115 14.59 -13.24 -27.08
C PRO A 115 16.01 -12.71 -26.76
N HIS A 116 16.12 -11.58 -26.05
CA HIS A 116 17.39 -10.88 -25.81
C HIS A 116 17.85 -10.94 -24.35
N GLY A 117 17.05 -11.49 -23.43
CA GLY A 117 17.40 -11.57 -22.01
C GLY A 117 16.22 -11.82 -21.10
N THR A 118 16.27 -11.22 -19.91
CA THR A 118 15.26 -11.38 -18.88
C THR A 118 14.54 -10.05 -18.66
N LEU A 119 13.23 -10.12 -18.42
CA LEU A 119 12.37 -8.99 -18.08
C LEU A 119 11.82 -9.18 -16.67
N CYS A 120 11.88 -8.13 -15.85
CA CYS A 120 11.10 -8.02 -14.61
C CYS A 120 10.15 -6.84 -14.67
N LEU A 121 8.92 -6.99 -14.13
CA LEU A 121 7.90 -5.96 -14.18
C LEU A 121 7.11 -5.87 -12.87
N ALA A 122 6.85 -4.65 -12.42
CA ALA A 122 6.00 -4.30 -11.29
C ALA A 122 4.93 -3.28 -11.72
N HIS A 123 3.72 -3.42 -11.19
CA HIS A 123 2.54 -2.67 -11.61
C HIS A 123 1.76 -2.12 -10.42
N ASN A 124 1.46 -0.83 -10.44
CA ASN A 124 0.49 -0.17 -9.60
C ASN A 124 -0.70 0.31 -10.44
N GLY A 125 -1.84 -0.31 -10.28
CA GLY A 125 -3.05 0.01 -11.02
C GLY A 125 -3.96 -1.18 -11.23
N ASN A 126 -4.79 -1.12 -12.27
CA ASN A 126 -5.65 -2.22 -12.70
C ASN A 126 -6.07 -2.00 -14.17
N LEU A 127 -5.87 -3.01 -15.01
CA LEU A 127 -6.26 -2.97 -16.40
C LEU A 127 -7.72 -3.37 -16.59
N THR A 128 -8.44 -2.63 -17.42
CA THR A 128 -9.85 -2.89 -17.72
C THR A 128 -10.05 -3.80 -18.93
N ASN A 129 -8.99 -4.07 -19.71
CA ASN A 129 -9.04 -4.94 -20.90
C ASN A 129 -8.24 -6.25 -20.74
N SER A 130 -8.10 -6.76 -19.52
CA SER A 130 -7.34 -7.99 -19.24
C SER A 130 -7.81 -9.20 -20.06
N ALA A 131 -9.11 -9.30 -20.36
CA ALA A 131 -9.65 -10.36 -21.20
C ALA A 131 -9.11 -10.28 -22.65
N ASP A 132 -9.05 -9.08 -23.23
CA ASP A 132 -8.53 -8.89 -24.59
C ASP A 132 -7.02 -9.18 -24.65
N LEU A 133 -6.28 -8.80 -23.57
CA LEU A 133 -4.86 -9.12 -23.44
C LEU A 133 -4.62 -10.62 -23.31
N TYR A 134 -5.46 -11.31 -22.54
CA TYR A 134 -5.40 -12.77 -22.42
C TYR A 134 -5.65 -13.46 -23.77
N ASP A 135 -6.68 -13.03 -24.53
CA ASP A 135 -6.95 -13.54 -25.87
C ASP A 135 -5.74 -13.34 -26.81
N ARG A 136 -5.01 -12.22 -26.68
CA ARG A 136 -3.75 -11.99 -27.43
C ARG A 136 -2.64 -12.97 -27.03
N VAL A 137 -2.46 -13.21 -25.72
CA VAL A 137 -1.49 -14.22 -25.23
C VAL A 137 -1.81 -15.60 -25.75
N ILE A 138 -3.08 -16.01 -25.72
CA ILE A 138 -3.53 -17.30 -26.27
C ILE A 138 -3.27 -17.38 -27.78
N ALA A 139 -3.58 -16.31 -28.53
CA ALA A 139 -3.38 -16.27 -29.97
C ALA A 139 -1.88 -16.42 -30.34
N LYS A 140 -0.98 -15.72 -29.65
CA LYS A 140 0.48 -15.85 -29.82
C LYS A 140 0.97 -17.28 -29.51
N ASN A 141 0.37 -17.97 -28.53
CA ASN A 141 0.66 -19.36 -28.17
C ASN A 141 -0.05 -20.42 -29.04
N GLY A 142 -0.50 -20.07 -30.26
CA GLY A 142 -1.14 -21.00 -31.18
C GLY A 142 -2.51 -21.50 -30.68
N GLY A 143 -3.27 -20.67 -29.97
CA GLY A 143 -4.61 -20.97 -29.48
C GLY A 143 -4.64 -21.77 -28.17
N LYS A 144 -3.54 -21.82 -27.43
CA LYS A 144 -3.43 -22.57 -26.17
C LYS A 144 -2.88 -21.70 -25.05
N PRO A 145 -3.22 -22.00 -23.78
CA PRO A 145 -2.60 -21.34 -22.63
C PRO A 145 -1.07 -21.49 -22.64
N PRO A 146 -0.32 -20.50 -22.16
CA PRO A 146 1.14 -20.59 -22.02
C PRO A 146 1.54 -21.80 -21.18
N LYS A 147 2.61 -22.50 -21.59
CA LYS A 147 3.15 -23.65 -20.87
C LYS A 147 4.31 -23.27 -19.93
N HIS A 148 4.80 -22.06 -20.05
CA HIS A 148 5.94 -21.51 -19.33
C HIS A 148 5.64 -20.11 -18.85
N GLY A 149 6.47 -19.58 -17.93
CA GLY A 149 6.33 -18.26 -17.36
C GLY A 149 5.31 -18.18 -16.22
N GLU A 150 5.08 -16.97 -15.74
CA GLU A 150 4.24 -16.67 -14.56
C GLU A 150 2.79 -17.17 -14.70
N LEU A 151 2.18 -17.01 -15.88
CA LEU A 151 0.81 -17.50 -16.14
C LEU A 151 0.69 -19.02 -16.02
N ALA A 152 1.69 -19.76 -16.49
CA ALA A 152 1.72 -21.21 -16.37
C ALA A 152 1.95 -21.69 -14.92
N GLN A 153 2.51 -20.83 -14.07
CA GLN A 153 2.76 -21.07 -12.64
C GLN A 153 1.59 -20.66 -11.75
N GLY A 154 0.46 -20.25 -12.35
CA GLY A 154 -0.74 -19.90 -11.62
C GLY A 154 -0.86 -18.42 -11.23
N ASN A 155 -0.04 -17.54 -11.81
CA ASN A 155 -0.26 -16.10 -11.68
C ASN A 155 -1.52 -15.69 -12.45
N THR A 156 -2.45 -15.04 -11.76
CA THR A 156 -3.77 -14.63 -12.30
C THR A 156 -3.92 -13.11 -12.37
N THR A 157 -2.81 -12.36 -12.31
CA THR A 157 -2.84 -10.90 -12.36
C THR A 157 -2.78 -10.38 -13.80
N ASP A 158 -3.29 -9.16 -14.01
CA ASP A 158 -3.10 -8.39 -15.24
C ASP A 158 -1.62 -8.10 -15.52
N THR A 159 -0.81 -7.96 -14.47
CA THR A 159 0.65 -7.80 -14.56
C THR A 159 1.32 -8.97 -15.29
N ALA A 160 0.89 -10.21 -15.00
CA ALA A 160 1.42 -11.39 -15.68
C ALA A 160 1.09 -11.42 -17.18
N LEU A 161 -0.07 -10.87 -17.58
CA LEU A 161 -0.44 -10.72 -19.00
C LEU A 161 0.47 -9.71 -19.71
N VAL A 162 0.72 -8.55 -19.09
CA VAL A 162 1.65 -7.55 -19.64
C VAL A 162 3.05 -8.14 -19.76
N THR A 163 3.52 -8.84 -18.73
CA THR A 163 4.84 -9.49 -18.74
C THR A 163 4.96 -10.53 -19.85
N ALA A 164 3.93 -11.37 -20.04
CA ALA A 164 3.92 -12.37 -21.11
C ALA A 164 3.95 -11.72 -22.51
N LEU A 165 3.18 -10.66 -22.72
CA LEU A 165 3.14 -9.94 -23.99
C LEU A 165 4.45 -9.21 -24.31
N LEU A 166 5.10 -8.63 -23.28
CA LEU A 166 6.44 -8.04 -23.42
C LEU A 166 7.54 -9.10 -23.60
N ALA A 167 7.40 -10.26 -22.97
CA ALA A 167 8.38 -11.35 -23.12
C ALA A 167 8.37 -11.99 -24.52
N GLU A 168 7.19 -12.06 -25.15
CA GLU A 168 6.97 -12.71 -26.46
C GLU A 168 7.01 -11.70 -27.61
N HIS A 169 7.88 -10.70 -27.58
CA HIS A 169 8.01 -9.71 -28.64
C HIS A 169 9.02 -10.15 -29.73
N ASP A 170 8.83 -9.61 -30.94
CA ASP A 170 9.72 -9.82 -32.08
C ASP A 170 10.59 -8.59 -32.41
N PHE A 171 10.67 -7.62 -31.47
CA PHE A 171 11.43 -6.38 -31.61
C PHE A 171 12.90 -6.56 -31.16
N ASP A 172 13.77 -5.67 -31.60
CA ASP A 172 15.21 -5.70 -31.26
C ASP A 172 15.50 -5.28 -29.82
N SER A 173 14.56 -4.56 -29.16
CA SER A 173 14.70 -4.09 -27.80
C SER A 173 13.39 -4.15 -27.01
N LEU A 174 13.50 -4.19 -25.67
CA LEU A 174 12.36 -4.11 -24.77
C LEU A 174 11.70 -2.72 -24.83
N GLU A 175 12.46 -1.65 -25.14
CA GLU A 175 11.92 -0.29 -25.34
C GLU A 175 10.94 -0.24 -26.52
N GLU A 176 11.33 -0.83 -27.66
CA GLU A 176 10.44 -0.90 -28.85
C GLU A 176 9.20 -1.77 -28.59
N ALA A 177 9.38 -2.91 -27.94
CA ALA A 177 8.28 -3.77 -27.52
C ALA A 177 7.29 -3.03 -26.58
N ALA A 178 7.80 -2.23 -25.65
CA ALA A 178 6.99 -1.42 -24.76
C ALA A 178 6.23 -0.33 -25.52
N LEU A 179 6.86 0.37 -26.47
CA LEU A 179 6.23 1.41 -27.27
C LEU A 179 5.12 0.86 -28.18
N ASP A 180 5.20 -0.41 -28.61
CA ASP A 180 4.14 -1.10 -29.35
C ASP A 180 2.99 -1.56 -28.43
N LEU A 181 3.31 -2.10 -27.26
CA LEU A 181 2.31 -2.66 -26.35
C LEU A 181 1.55 -1.59 -25.55
N LEU A 182 2.24 -0.61 -24.95
CA LEU A 182 1.66 0.36 -24.02
C LEU A 182 0.43 1.10 -24.56
N PRO A 183 0.36 1.53 -25.85
CA PRO A 183 -0.84 2.16 -26.42
C PRO A 183 -2.07 1.24 -26.44
N THR A 184 -1.89 -0.06 -26.32
CA THR A 184 -2.98 -1.06 -26.38
C THR A 184 -3.55 -1.39 -25.00
N LEU A 185 -2.86 -1.01 -23.93
CA LEU A 185 -3.33 -1.20 -22.56
C LEU A 185 -4.44 -0.19 -22.23
N ARG A 186 -5.49 -0.66 -21.58
CA ARG A 186 -6.60 0.18 -21.09
C ARG A 186 -6.74 -0.02 -19.59
N GLY A 187 -6.99 1.05 -18.88
CA GLY A 187 -7.06 1.04 -17.41
C GLY A 187 -6.02 1.97 -16.79
N ALA A 188 -5.88 1.90 -15.49
CA ALA A 188 -4.87 2.65 -14.78
C ALA A 188 -3.60 1.80 -14.64
N PHE A 189 -2.45 2.37 -14.97
CA PHE A 189 -1.17 1.70 -14.74
C PHE A 189 -0.02 2.67 -14.51
N CYS A 190 0.75 2.40 -13.48
CA CYS A 190 2.13 2.82 -13.33
C CYS A 190 2.99 1.56 -13.34
N LEU A 191 3.81 1.42 -14.36
CA LEU A 191 4.72 0.28 -14.52
C LEU A 191 6.14 0.71 -14.21
N THR A 192 6.85 -0.11 -13.45
CA THR A 192 8.31 -0.10 -13.41
C THR A 192 8.79 -1.46 -13.89
N PHE A 193 9.66 -1.48 -14.88
CA PHE A 193 10.17 -2.73 -15.42
C PHE A 193 11.63 -2.57 -15.82
N MET A 194 12.32 -3.68 -16.02
CA MET A 194 13.73 -3.67 -16.32
C MET A 194 14.15 -4.91 -17.11
N ASP A 195 15.19 -4.76 -17.90
CA ASP A 195 16.03 -5.84 -18.39
C ASP A 195 17.38 -5.85 -17.65
N GLU A 196 18.40 -6.55 -18.17
CA GLU A 196 19.72 -6.64 -17.55
C GLU A 196 20.47 -5.30 -17.48
N HIS A 197 20.11 -4.30 -18.30
CA HIS A 197 20.89 -3.07 -18.49
C HIS A 197 20.08 -1.79 -18.27
N THR A 198 18.77 -1.85 -18.36
CA THR A 198 17.91 -0.68 -18.48
C THR A 198 16.75 -0.74 -17.49
N LEU A 199 16.48 0.39 -16.85
CA LEU A 199 15.29 0.65 -16.05
C LEU A 199 14.28 1.45 -16.87
N TYR A 200 13.04 0.98 -16.87
CA TYR A 200 11.92 1.62 -17.53
C TYR A 200 10.83 2.02 -16.54
N ALA A 201 10.13 3.10 -16.84
CA ALA A 201 8.92 3.50 -16.12
C ALA A 201 7.87 4.05 -17.08
N ALA A 202 6.62 3.62 -16.94
CA ALA A 202 5.53 4.08 -17.79
C ALA A 202 4.30 4.45 -16.96
N ARG A 203 3.60 5.52 -17.36
CA ARG A 203 2.35 5.96 -16.73
C ARG A 203 1.23 6.00 -17.76
N ASP A 204 0.04 5.49 -17.40
CA ASP A 204 -1.12 5.46 -18.30
C ASP A 204 -1.48 6.86 -18.87
N PRO A 205 -2.19 6.93 -20.02
CA PRO A 205 -2.53 8.20 -20.65
C PRO A 205 -3.41 9.12 -19.83
N GLN A 206 -4.10 8.63 -18.82
CA GLN A 206 -4.90 9.41 -17.89
C GLN A 206 -4.10 9.83 -16.65
N GLY A 207 -2.96 9.16 -16.37
CA GLY A 207 -2.18 9.43 -15.16
C GLY A 207 -2.96 9.20 -13.90
N VAL A 208 -3.80 8.14 -13.87
CA VAL A 208 -4.72 7.89 -12.76
C VAL A 208 -3.98 7.69 -11.45
N ARG A 209 -2.87 6.92 -11.47
CA ARG A 209 -2.01 6.73 -10.30
C ARG A 209 -0.81 7.67 -10.34
N PRO A 210 -0.32 8.11 -9.18
CA PRO A 210 0.88 8.95 -9.13
C PRO A 210 2.14 8.14 -9.47
N LEU A 211 3.06 8.77 -10.17
CA LEU A 211 4.39 8.27 -10.45
C LEU A 211 5.34 9.47 -10.58
N VAL A 212 6.40 9.48 -9.78
CA VAL A 212 7.34 10.59 -9.67
C VAL A 212 8.75 10.17 -10.03
N LEU A 213 9.52 11.11 -10.57
CA LEU A 213 10.92 10.99 -10.92
C LEU A 213 11.75 11.80 -9.95
N GLY A 214 12.78 11.18 -9.38
CA GLY A 214 13.76 11.80 -8.49
C GLY A 214 15.19 11.61 -8.96
N ARG A 215 16.08 12.49 -8.52
CA ARG A 215 17.51 12.48 -8.80
C ARG A 215 18.32 12.19 -7.56
N LEU A 216 19.10 11.12 -7.56
CA LEU A 216 20.18 10.86 -6.61
C LEU A 216 21.48 11.56 -7.07
N GLU A 217 22.46 11.62 -6.20
CA GLU A 217 23.79 12.13 -6.58
C GLU A 217 24.35 11.37 -7.79
N ARG A 218 24.19 10.04 -7.81
CA ARG A 218 24.71 9.15 -8.87
C ARG A 218 23.62 8.29 -9.51
N GLY A 219 22.43 8.81 -9.71
CA GLY A 219 21.41 7.97 -10.30
C GLY A 219 20.03 8.62 -10.35
N TRP A 220 19.04 7.79 -10.67
CA TRP A 220 17.65 8.16 -10.82
C TRP A 220 16.76 7.24 -10.02
N VAL A 221 15.66 7.78 -9.54
CA VAL A 221 14.62 7.03 -8.82
C VAL A 221 13.28 7.32 -9.47
N VAL A 222 12.47 6.28 -9.59
CA VAL A 222 11.06 6.38 -9.95
C VAL A 222 10.25 5.76 -8.82
N ALA A 223 9.23 6.44 -8.34
CA ALA A 223 8.43 5.95 -7.22
C ALA A 223 6.96 6.37 -7.33
N SER A 224 6.08 5.64 -6.65
CA SER A 224 4.66 6.01 -6.57
C SER A 224 4.43 7.34 -5.86
N GLU A 225 5.24 7.70 -4.86
CA GLU A 225 5.08 8.92 -4.06
C GLU A 225 6.40 9.63 -3.79
N THR A 226 6.33 10.96 -3.59
CA THR A 226 7.49 11.79 -3.21
C THR A 226 8.08 11.38 -1.87
N ALA A 227 7.27 10.90 -0.92
CA ALA A 227 7.74 10.39 0.36
C ALA A 227 8.76 9.24 0.23
N ALA A 228 8.71 8.46 -0.86
CA ALA A 228 9.71 7.43 -1.13
C ALA A 228 11.02 8.02 -1.66
N LEU A 229 10.97 9.17 -2.37
CA LEU A 229 12.18 9.91 -2.78
C LEU A 229 12.89 10.47 -1.56
N ASP A 230 12.14 11.08 -0.64
CA ASP A 230 12.68 11.70 0.58
C ASP A 230 13.45 10.68 1.44
N ILE A 231 12.89 9.49 1.62
CA ILE A 231 13.51 8.42 2.44
C ILE A 231 14.84 7.95 1.85
N VAL A 232 14.98 7.90 0.52
CA VAL A 232 16.22 7.47 -0.13
C VAL A 232 17.17 8.63 -0.44
N GLY A 233 16.81 9.85 -0.04
CA GLY A 233 17.62 11.06 -0.27
C GLY A 233 17.64 11.53 -1.72
N ALA A 234 16.64 11.19 -2.52
CA ALA A 234 16.51 11.65 -3.89
C ALA A 234 15.76 12.99 -3.95
N SER A 235 16.29 13.95 -4.70
CA SER A 235 15.61 15.20 -4.97
C SER A 235 14.50 15.01 -6.00
N PHE A 236 13.30 15.50 -5.73
CA PHE A 236 12.18 15.50 -6.68
C PHE A 236 12.54 16.29 -7.94
N VAL A 237 12.30 15.71 -9.10
CA VAL A 237 12.52 16.35 -10.41
C VAL A 237 11.19 16.78 -11.01
N ARG A 238 10.28 15.82 -11.21
CA ARG A 238 8.93 16.03 -11.75
C ARG A 238 8.07 14.77 -11.60
N GLU A 239 6.82 14.88 -11.87
CA GLU A 239 5.99 13.70 -12.14
C GLU A 239 6.33 13.09 -13.51
N VAL A 240 6.09 11.79 -13.63
CA VAL A 240 6.02 11.12 -14.95
C VAL A 240 4.71 11.54 -15.60
N GLU A 241 4.80 12.07 -16.81
CA GLU A 241 3.66 12.60 -17.53
C GLU A 241 2.68 11.49 -17.95
N PRO A 242 1.36 11.76 -18.03
CA PRO A 242 0.41 10.80 -18.59
C PRO A 242 0.77 10.42 -20.02
N GLY A 243 0.86 9.12 -20.32
CA GLY A 243 1.24 8.59 -21.62
C GLY A 243 2.73 8.63 -21.92
N GLU A 244 3.57 8.72 -20.90
CA GLU A 244 5.03 8.79 -21.01
C GLU A 244 5.68 7.45 -20.64
N LEU A 245 6.72 7.08 -21.42
CA LEU A 245 7.70 6.04 -21.13
C LEU A 245 9.04 6.73 -20.83
N ILE A 246 9.60 6.45 -19.67
CA ILE A 246 10.96 6.82 -19.28
C ILE A 246 11.86 5.60 -19.44
N THR A 247 13.03 5.81 -20.00
CA THR A 247 14.11 4.82 -20.16
C THR A 247 15.37 5.37 -19.50
N ILE A 248 16.00 4.59 -18.63
CA ILE A 248 17.22 4.97 -17.88
C ILE A 248 18.26 3.88 -18.03
N ASP A 249 19.40 4.22 -18.60
CA ASP A 249 20.54 3.33 -18.80
C ASP A 249 21.88 4.09 -18.64
N GLU A 250 22.99 3.48 -19.05
CA GLU A 250 24.34 4.09 -19.01
C GLU A 250 24.44 5.39 -19.82
N ASN A 251 23.60 5.60 -20.83
CA ASN A 251 23.54 6.80 -21.65
C ASN A 251 22.69 7.91 -21.02
N GLY A 252 22.07 7.63 -19.86
CA GLY A 252 21.27 8.57 -19.10
C GLY A 252 19.76 8.34 -19.24
N LEU A 253 18.99 9.37 -18.89
CA LEU A 253 17.54 9.34 -18.93
C LEU A 253 17.02 9.81 -20.27
N ARG A 254 16.12 9.03 -20.88
CA ARG A 254 15.34 9.38 -22.07
C ARG A 254 13.85 9.32 -21.74
N SER A 255 13.07 10.09 -22.47
CA SER A 255 11.61 10.14 -22.33
C SER A 255 10.95 10.13 -23.71
N GLN A 256 9.91 9.30 -23.84
CA GLN A 256 9.13 9.19 -25.06
C GLN A 256 7.63 9.16 -24.73
N ARG A 257 6.79 9.75 -25.58
CA ARG A 257 5.35 9.65 -25.45
C ARG A 257 4.82 8.52 -26.30
N PHE A 258 4.21 7.51 -25.66
CA PHE A 258 3.53 6.43 -26.36
C PHE A 258 2.05 6.74 -26.62
N ALA A 259 1.46 7.73 -25.92
CA ALA A 259 0.08 8.14 -26.11
C ALA A 259 -0.13 9.63 -25.81
N LYS A 260 -1.21 10.21 -26.35
CA LYS A 260 -1.64 11.56 -26.01
C LYS A 260 -2.18 11.59 -24.58
N ALA A 261 -1.69 12.51 -23.76
CA ALA A 261 -2.19 12.75 -22.42
C ALA A 261 -3.69 13.13 -22.42
N LYS A 262 -4.43 12.53 -21.49
CA LYS A 262 -5.84 12.82 -21.17
C LYS A 262 -5.98 12.79 -19.64
N PRO A 263 -5.47 13.80 -18.91
CA PRO A 263 -5.36 13.74 -17.46
C PRO A 263 -6.68 13.42 -16.77
N ALA A 264 -6.65 12.47 -15.84
CA ALA A 264 -7.73 12.12 -14.94
C ALA A 264 -7.16 11.47 -13.66
N GLY A 265 -6.37 12.22 -12.90
CA GLY A 265 -5.74 11.78 -11.68
C GLY A 265 -6.75 11.37 -10.61
N CYS A 266 -6.46 10.33 -9.84
CA CYS A 266 -7.38 9.86 -8.80
C CYS A 266 -7.49 10.85 -7.64
N VAL A 267 -8.68 11.43 -7.42
CA VAL A 267 -8.91 12.35 -6.28
C VAL A 267 -8.78 11.65 -4.93
N PHE A 268 -9.00 10.33 -4.90
CA PHE A 268 -8.92 9.55 -3.67
C PHE A 268 -7.47 9.43 -3.14
N GLU A 269 -6.47 9.73 -3.96
CA GLU A 269 -5.09 9.89 -3.50
C GLU A 269 -4.97 11.04 -2.49
N TYR A 270 -5.62 12.18 -2.75
CA TYR A 270 -5.69 13.29 -1.80
C TYR A 270 -6.52 12.95 -0.57
N VAL A 271 -7.65 12.26 -0.74
CA VAL A 271 -8.55 11.93 0.37
C VAL A 271 -7.91 10.95 1.35
N TYR A 272 -7.31 9.85 0.84
CA TYR A 272 -6.89 8.73 1.70
C TYR A 272 -5.57 8.06 1.29
N LEU A 273 -5.38 7.69 0.00
CA LEU A 273 -4.37 6.70 -0.38
C LEU A 273 -2.94 7.18 -0.19
N ALA A 274 -2.62 8.42 -0.64
CA ALA A 274 -1.27 8.95 -0.51
C ALA A 274 -0.95 9.32 0.95
N ARG A 275 0.32 9.24 1.31
CA ARG A 275 0.80 9.71 2.61
C ARG A 275 0.59 11.23 2.72
N PRO A 276 0.33 11.75 3.93
CA PRO A 276 0.18 13.19 4.13
C PRO A 276 1.40 14.02 3.71
N ASP A 277 2.60 13.45 3.84
CA ASP A 277 3.89 14.06 3.45
C ASP A 277 4.19 13.97 1.95
N THR A 278 3.27 13.45 1.15
CA THR A 278 3.40 13.39 -0.32
C THR A 278 2.88 14.68 -0.97
N THR A 279 3.52 15.06 -2.09
CA THR A 279 3.07 16.12 -2.99
C THR A 279 2.60 15.50 -4.31
N ILE A 280 1.39 15.87 -4.77
CA ILE A 280 0.80 15.43 -6.04
C ILE A 280 0.42 16.68 -6.83
N SER A 281 0.85 16.76 -8.09
CA SER A 281 0.59 17.90 -8.99
C SER A 281 0.86 19.27 -8.34
N GLY A 282 1.99 19.33 -7.59
CA GLY A 282 2.43 20.54 -6.91
C GLY A 282 1.66 20.89 -5.64
N ARG A 283 0.67 20.09 -5.21
CA ARG A 283 -0.14 20.33 -4.00
C ARG A 283 0.19 19.31 -2.91
N SER A 284 0.43 19.78 -1.69
CA SER A 284 0.60 18.94 -0.50
C SER A 284 -0.68 18.17 -0.18
N VAL A 285 -0.58 16.87 0.01
CA VAL A 285 -1.71 16.03 0.44
C VAL A 285 -2.18 16.44 1.84
N TYR A 286 -1.24 16.75 2.75
CA TYR A 286 -1.57 17.23 4.09
C TYR A 286 -2.41 18.50 4.05
N GLU A 287 -1.95 19.52 3.30
CA GLU A 287 -2.67 20.80 3.19
C GLU A 287 -4.04 20.64 2.54
N SER A 288 -4.16 19.78 1.52
CA SER A 288 -5.45 19.47 0.91
C SER A 288 -6.42 18.86 1.92
N ARG A 289 -5.97 17.93 2.76
CA ARG A 289 -6.82 17.34 3.82
C ARG A 289 -7.20 18.34 4.90
N VAL A 290 -6.29 19.25 5.27
CA VAL A 290 -6.62 20.34 6.22
C VAL A 290 -7.70 21.24 5.61
N GLU A 291 -7.59 21.64 4.34
CA GLU A 291 -8.59 22.46 3.67
C GLU A 291 -9.92 21.73 3.48
N MET A 292 -9.91 20.41 3.18
CA MET A 292 -11.14 19.59 3.20
C MET A 292 -11.84 19.67 4.57
N GLY A 293 -11.07 19.67 5.67
CA GLY A 293 -11.61 19.83 7.01
C GLY A 293 -12.24 21.18 7.26
N ARG A 294 -11.61 22.28 6.82
CA ARG A 294 -12.18 23.64 6.91
C ARG A 294 -13.47 23.75 6.10
N GLN A 295 -13.46 23.25 4.89
CA GLN A 295 -14.63 23.26 4.03
C GLN A 295 -15.79 22.43 4.63
N LEU A 296 -15.49 21.28 5.20
CA LEU A 296 -16.45 20.43 5.89
C LEU A 296 -17.08 21.13 7.09
N ALA A 297 -16.32 21.97 7.82
CA ALA A 297 -16.86 22.79 8.91
C ALA A 297 -17.80 23.89 8.40
N ARG A 298 -17.50 24.52 7.26
CA ARG A 298 -18.37 25.51 6.61
C ARG A 298 -19.70 24.91 6.14
N GLU A 299 -19.64 23.69 5.57
CA GLU A 299 -20.81 23.00 5.01
C GLU A 299 -21.67 22.33 6.10
N HIS A 300 -21.06 21.81 7.15
CA HIS A 300 -21.71 20.98 8.17
C HIS A 300 -21.32 21.40 9.59
N ALA A 301 -21.51 22.69 9.91
CA ALA A 301 -21.32 23.17 11.26
C ALA A 301 -22.24 22.50 12.27
N VAL A 302 -21.78 22.30 13.49
CA VAL A 302 -22.56 21.75 14.60
C VAL A 302 -22.04 22.27 15.94
N GLU A 303 -22.92 22.43 16.91
CA GLU A 303 -22.51 22.77 18.28
C GLU A 303 -21.93 21.54 18.98
N ALA A 304 -20.67 21.62 19.35
CA ALA A 304 -19.96 20.52 20.02
C ALA A 304 -18.88 21.05 20.98
N ASP A 305 -18.37 20.16 21.81
CA ASP A 305 -17.38 20.49 22.83
C ASP A 305 -15.96 20.09 22.44
N LEU A 306 -15.83 19.20 21.45
CA LEU A 306 -14.54 18.66 21.01
C LEU A 306 -14.60 18.17 19.57
N VAL A 307 -13.61 18.55 18.75
CA VAL A 307 -13.29 17.92 17.47
C VAL A 307 -12.20 16.88 17.67
N MET A 308 -12.41 15.69 17.16
CA MET A 308 -11.45 14.60 17.26
C MET A 308 -11.36 13.80 15.95
N PRO A 309 -10.17 13.29 15.59
CA PRO A 309 -10.02 12.44 14.41
C PRO A 309 -10.34 10.98 14.70
N THR A 310 -10.69 10.23 13.63
CA THR A 310 -10.37 8.81 13.54
C THR A 310 -8.90 8.71 13.13
N PRO A 311 -8.01 8.22 14.01
CA PRO A 311 -6.58 8.19 13.68
C PRO A 311 -6.24 7.08 12.69
N GLU A 312 -5.32 7.31 11.73
CA GLU A 312 -4.55 8.54 11.55
C GLU A 312 -5.03 9.36 10.35
N SER A 313 -5.83 8.76 9.44
CA SER A 313 -6.27 9.38 8.19
C SER A 313 -7.10 10.66 8.40
N GLY A 314 -7.94 10.68 9.43
CA GLY A 314 -8.78 11.84 9.76
C GLY A 314 -8.05 13.01 10.44
N VAL A 315 -6.77 12.86 10.84
CA VAL A 315 -6.07 13.87 11.64
C VAL A 315 -5.97 15.23 10.94
N PRO A 316 -5.48 15.35 9.69
CA PRO A 316 -5.36 16.67 9.04
C PRO A 316 -6.73 17.36 8.85
N ALA A 317 -7.74 16.59 8.45
CA ALA A 317 -9.09 17.14 8.28
C ALA A 317 -9.72 17.58 9.62
N ALA A 318 -9.45 16.87 10.73
CA ALA A 318 -9.90 17.26 12.06
C ALA A 318 -9.22 18.56 12.53
N ILE A 319 -7.96 18.77 12.21
CA ILE A 319 -7.25 20.02 12.48
C ILE A 319 -7.93 21.17 11.72
N GLY A 320 -8.17 21.01 10.42
CA GLY A 320 -8.82 22.04 9.60
C GLY A 320 -10.26 22.33 10.05
N TYR A 321 -11.03 21.29 10.42
CA TYR A 321 -12.37 21.48 10.97
C TYR A 321 -12.36 22.26 12.29
N ALA A 322 -11.43 21.94 13.19
CA ALA A 322 -11.31 22.62 14.48
C ALA A 322 -10.91 24.09 14.31
N GLU A 323 -9.96 24.38 13.41
CA GLU A 323 -9.53 25.75 13.11
C GLU A 323 -10.68 26.61 12.57
N GLU A 324 -11.47 26.08 11.64
CA GLU A 324 -12.57 26.82 11.01
C GLU A 324 -13.77 26.99 11.95
N SER A 325 -14.14 25.93 12.68
CA SER A 325 -15.30 25.94 13.58
C SER A 325 -15.05 26.66 14.91
N GLY A 326 -13.76 26.80 15.31
CA GLY A 326 -13.40 27.32 16.64
C GLY A 326 -13.64 26.31 17.78
N ILE A 327 -14.07 25.08 17.48
CA ILE A 327 -14.26 24.02 18.50
C ILE A 327 -12.89 23.43 18.83
N PRO A 328 -12.55 23.24 20.13
CA PRO A 328 -11.24 22.70 20.51
C PRO A 328 -10.94 21.35 19.87
N TYR A 329 -9.72 21.19 19.35
CA TYR A 329 -9.19 19.89 18.89
C TYR A 329 -8.69 19.06 20.06
N GLY A 330 -8.86 17.73 20.00
CA GLY A 330 -8.26 16.82 20.96
C GLY A 330 -8.29 15.36 20.50
N ASN A 331 -7.32 14.58 21.01
CA ASN A 331 -7.24 13.15 20.72
C ASN A 331 -8.21 12.39 21.64
N GLY A 332 -9.38 12.03 21.13
CA GLY A 332 -10.36 11.19 21.85
C GLY A 332 -10.10 9.70 21.72
N LEU A 333 -9.24 9.30 20.79
CA LEU A 333 -8.83 7.93 20.50
C LEU A 333 -7.32 7.79 20.50
N VAL A 334 -6.83 6.63 20.94
CA VAL A 334 -5.43 6.22 20.81
C VAL A 334 -5.37 5.00 19.91
N LYS A 335 -4.49 5.07 18.89
CA LYS A 335 -4.18 3.94 18.03
C LYS A 335 -3.06 3.12 18.65
N ASN A 336 -3.23 1.81 18.74
CA ASN A 336 -2.17 0.91 19.14
C ASN A 336 -1.21 0.69 17.96
N ALA A 337 -0.01 1.27 18.03
CA ALA A 337 0.99 1.19 16.97
C ALA A 337 1.55 -0.22 16.75
N TYR A 338 1.44 -1.10 17.74
CA TYR A 338 1.96 -2.47 17.67
C TYR A 338 0.96 -3.49 17.11
N VAL A 339 -0.30 -3.10 16.91
CA VAL A 339 -1.30 -3.96 16.27
C VAL A 339 -1.29 -3.69 14.77
N GLY A 340 -0.62 -4.57 14.03
CA GLY A 340 -0.70 -4.63 12.57
C GLY A 340 -2.10 -4.97 12.08
N ARG A 341 -2.29 -5.14 10.75
CA ARG A 341 -3.55 -5.68 10.21
C ARG A 341 -3.77 -7.08 10.79
N THR A 342 -4.88 -7.26 11.51
CA THR A 342 -5.26 -8.56 12.05
C THR A 342 -5.68 -9.47 10.90
N PHE A 343 -5.14 -10.69 10.88
CA PHE A 343 -5.59 -11.76 9.98
C PHE A 343 -7.11 -11.97 10.12
N ILE A 344 -7.74 -12.38 9.03
CA ILE A 344 -9.18 -12.71 8.98
C ILE A 344 -9.49 -13.75 10.05
N GLN A 345 -10.33 -13.38 11.01
CA GLN A 345 -10.72 -14.30 12.08
C GLN A 345 -12.20 -14.67 11.98
N PRO A 346 -12.57 -15.94 12.22
CA PRO A 346 -13.86 -16.46 11.82
C PRO A 346 -15.07 -16.09 12.70
N SER A 347 -14.89 -15.45 13.87
CA SER A 347 -16.02 -15.15 14.75
C SER A 347 -16.28 -13.64 14.94
N GLN A 348 -17.58 -13.27 15.05
CA GLN A 348 -18.02 -11.88 15.20
C GLN A 348 -17.51 -11.22 16.49
N THR A 349 -17.36 -11.99 17.57
CA THR A 349 -16.83 -11.51 18.85
C THR A 349 -15.36 -11.14 18.76
N ILE A 350 -14.55 -11.93 18.05
CA ILE A 350 -13.11 -11.68 17.87
C ILE A 350 -12.88 -10.49 16.94
N ARG A 351 -13.82 -10.19 16.03
CA ARG A 351 -13.78 -9.04 15.12
C ARG A 351 -14.05 -7.72 15.84
N GLN A 352 -15.01 -7.67 16.76
CA GLN A 352 -15.23 -6.49 17.62
C GLN A 352 -14.02 -6.24 18.52
N LEU A 353 -13.35 -7.29 18.99
CA LEU A 353 -12.06 -7.20 19.68
C LEU A 353 -10.98 -6.61 18.78
N GLY A 354 -10.95 -6.91 17.48
CA GLY A 354 -9.97 -6.40 16.52
C GLY A 354 -9.97 -4.88 16.40
N ILE A 355 -11.15 -4.24 16.38
CA ILE A 355 -11.25 -2.76 16.37
C ILE A 355 -10.81 -2.19 17.71
N ARG A 356 -11.23 -2.79 18.83
CA ARG A 356 -10.81 -2.38 20.18
C ARG A 356 -9.30 -2.56 20.42
N LEU A 357 -8.68 -3.56 19.81
CA LEU A 357 -7.23 -3.73 19.86
C LEU A 357 -6.48 -2.60 19.12
N LYS A 358 -7.09 -2.06 18.05
CA LYS A 358 -6.48 -1.00 17.25
C LYS A 358 -6.74 0.39 17.80
N LEU A 359 -7.94 0.66 18.30
CA LEU A 359 -8.41 1.96 18.73
C LEU A 359 -9.01 1.87 20.13
N ASN A 360 -8.54 2.71 21.04
CA ASN A 360 -9.05 2.78 22.40
C ASN A 360 -9.49 4.21 22.74
N PRO A 361 -10.75 4.44 23.21
CA PRO A 361 -11.21 5.77 23.58
C PRO A 361 -10.61 6.23 24.90
N LEU A 362 -10.19 7.49 24.93
CA LEU A 362 -9.74 8.18 26.13
C LEU A 362 -10.97 8.70 26.91
N LYS A 363 -11.45 7.92 27.88
CA LYS A 363 -12.64 8.25 28.67
C LYS A 363 -12.57 9.64 29.31
N SER A 364 -11.41 10.02 29.84
CA SER A 364 -11.19 11.35 30.44
C SER A 364 -11.37 12.51 29.45
N VAL A 365 -11.20 12.24 28.16
CA VAL A 365 -11.34 13.25 27.09
C VAL A 365 -12.76 13.29 26.54
N VAL A 366 -13.42 12.13 26.38
CA VAL A 366 -14.71 12.03 25.65
C VAL A 366 -15.93 12.02 26.55
N ALA A 367 -15.81 11.59 27.83
CA ALA A 367 -16.98 11.43 28.69
C ALA A 367 -17.72 12.77 28.94
N GLY A 368 -19.05 12.74 28.76
CA GLY A 368 -19.94 13.89 28.97
C GLY A 368 -19.88 14.94 27.87
N LYS A 369 -19.06 14.77 26.82
CA LYS A 369 -18.89 15.75 25.74
C LYS A 369 -19.73 15.43 24.50
N ARG A 370 -20.11 16.48 23.77
CA ARG A 370 -20.60 16.42 22.39
C ARG A 370 -19.38 16.42 21.48
N LEU A 371 -19.23 15.38 20.69
CA LEU A 371 -18.05 15.13 19.87
C LEU A 371 -18.34 15.35 18.39
N VAL A 372 -17.40 16.00 17.68
CA VAL A 372 -17.30 15.95 16.23
C VAL A 372 -16.19 14.96 15.89
N VAL A 373 -16.55 13.86 15.27
CA VAL A 373 -15.62 12.79 14.86
C VAL A 373 -15.37 12.91 13.38
N ILE A 374 -14.13 13.20 13.02
CA ILE A 374 -13.70 13.40 11.63
C ILE A 374 -13.05 12.13 11.10
N ASP A 375 -13.50 11.66 9.93
CA ASP A 375 -12.87 10.57 9.19
C ASP A 375 -12.76 10.90 7.70
N ASP A 376 -11.97 10.13 6.95
CA ASP A 376 -11.75 10.37 5.52
C ASP A 376 -12.94 9.92 4.66
N SER A 377 -13.47 8.72 4.90
CA SER A 377 -14.50 8.12 4.05
C SER A 377 -15.34 7.05 4.77
N ILE A 378 -16.53 6.78 4.23
CA ILE A 378 -17.37 5.64 4.64
C ILE A 378 -17.64 4.78 3.40
N VAL A 379 -17.25 3.49 3.47
CA VAL A 379 -17.51 2.50 2.42
C VAL A 379 -18.67 1.57 2.81
N ARG A 380 -18.47 0.66 3.79
CA ARG A 380 -19.49 -0.25 4.32
C ARG A 380 -20.12 0.23 5.65
N GLY A 381 -19.45 1.14 6.33
CA GLY A 381 -19.88 1.72 7.60
C GLY A 381 -19.64 0.87 8.86
N ASN A 382 -19.01 -0.29 8.73
CA ASN A 382 -18.81 -1.19 9.89
C ASN A 382 -17.83 -0.61 10.92
N THR A 383 -16.75 0.01 10.47
CA THR A 383 -15.75 0.66 11.33
C THR A 383 -16.37 1.84 12.06
N GLN A 384 -17.11 2.70 11.34
CA GLN A 384 -17.76 3.87 11.95
C GLN A 384 -18.83 3.46 12.97
N ARG A 385 -19.64 2.43 12.68
CA ARG A 385 -20.63 1.89 13.64
C ARG A 385 -19.95 1.41 14.93
N ALA A 386 -18.84 0.67 14.81
CA ALA A 386 -18.11 0.20 15.98
C ALA A 386 -17.47 1.36 16.76
N LEU A 387 -16.96 2.37 16.05
CA LEU A 387 -16.35 3.56 16.64
C LEU A 387 -17.37 4.38 17.42
N VAL A 388 -18.50 4.73 16.82
CA VAL A 388 -19.60 5.45 17.47
C VAL A 388 -20.04 4.72 18.73
N ARG A 389 -20.23 3.41 18.64
CA ARG A 389 -20.58 2.58 19.79
C ARG A 389 -19.52 2.66 20.91
N MET A 390 -18.23 2.55 20.58
CA MET A 390 -17.15 2.64 21.58
C MET A 390 -17.12 4.03 22.27
N LEU A 391 -17.34 5.10 21.53
CA LEU A 391 -17.40 6.46 22.08
C LEU A 391 -18.61 6.63 23.02
N ARG A 392 -19.79 6.06 22.67
CA ARG A 392 -20.97 6.03 23.54
C ARG A 392 -20.69 5.25 24.84
N GLU A 393 -20.07 4.06 24.73
CA GLU A 393 -19.67 3.23 25.88
C GLU A 393 -18.62 3.95 26.76
N ALA A 394 -17.81 4.84 26.18
CA ALA A 394 -16.86 5.69 26.90
C ALA A 394 -17.50 6.91 27.56
N GLY A 395 -18.82 7.15 27.35
CA GLY A 395 -19.60 8.19 27.98
C GLY A 395 -19.78 9.45 27.15
N ALA A 396 -19.55 9.42 25.84
CA ALA A 396 -19.88 10.56 24.96
C ALA A 396 -21.38 10.90 25.03
N LYS A 397 -21.68 12.20 25.15
CA LYS A 397 -23.06 12.71 25.20
C LYS A 397 -23.71 12.71 23.82
N GLU A 398 -22.99 13.24 22.84
CA GLU A 398 -23.40 13.27 21.44
C GLU A 398 -22.20 12.90 20.56
N VAL A 399 -22.46 12.28 19.39
CA VAL A 399 -21.44 11.88 18.41
C VAL A 399 -21.90 12.32 17.02
N HIS A 400 -21.29 13.39 16.52
CA HIS A 400 -21.53 13.95 15.20
C HIS A 400 -20.41 13.50 14.27
N VAL A 401 -20.73 12.71 13.26
CA VAL A 401 -19.73 12.20 12.30
C VAL A 401 -19.62 13.15 11.12
N ARG A 402 -18.38 13.46 10.73
CA ARG A 402 -18.07 14.34 9.58
C ARG A 402 -17.02 13.66 8.72
N ILE A 403 -17.30 13.55 7.43
CA ILE A 403 -16.52 12.79 6.47
C ILE A 403 -15.94 13.73 5.42
N SER A 404 -14.61 13.71 5.28
CA SER A 404 -13.87 14.59 4.37
C SER A 404 -13.83 14.11 2.91
N SER A 405 -14.69 13.16 2.54
CA SER A 405 -15.02 12.82 1.16
C SER A 405 -16.54 12.89 0.91
N PRO A 406 -16.98 13.02 -0.34
CA PRO A 406 -18.36 12.75 -0.71
C PRO A 406 -18.76 11.27 -0.46
N PRO A 407 -20.06 10.94 -0.43
CA PRO A 407 -20.51 9.57 -0.29
C PRO A 407 -19.98 8.67 -1.41
N VAL A 408 -19.29 7.57 -1.06
CA VAL A 408 -18.82 6.57 -2.02
C VAL A 408 -19.99 5.72 -2.50
N LYS A 409 -20.42 5.91 -3.75
CA LYS A 409 -21.61 5.28 -4.33
C LYS A 409 -21.31 4.25 -5.42
N TRP A 410 -20.09 4.27 -5.97
CA TRP A 410 -19.70 3.48 -7.12
C TRP A 410 -18.38 2.74 -6.87
N PRO A 411 -18.21 1.52 -7.41
CA PRO A 411 -16.97 0.78 -7.29
C PRO A 411 -15.84 1.46 -8.08
N CYS A 412 -14.60 1.17 -7.71
CA CYS A 412 -13.42 1.57 -8.48
C CYS A 412 -12.95 0.42 -9.38
N PHE A 413 -12.56 0.74 -10.64
CA PHE A 413 -11.98 -0.21 -11.59
C PHE A 413 -10.51 0.08 -11.91
N TYR A 414 -9.90 1.06 -11.21
CA TYR A 414 -8.56 1.58 -11.51
C TYR A 414 -7.55 1.34 -10.38
N GLY A 415 -7.77 0.29 -9.58
CA GLY A 415 -6.79 -0.19 -8.60
C GLY A 415 -7.08 0.15 -7.14
N ILE A 416 -8.29 0.64 -6.79
CA ILE A 416 -8.77 0.63 -5.40
C ILE A 416 -9.76 -0.53 -5.27
N ASP A 417 -9.58 -1.39 -4.27
CA ASP A 417 -10.54 -2.46 -3.99
C ASP A 417 -11.71 -1.89 -3.18
N PHE A 418 -12.61 -1.19 -3.86
CA PHE A 418 -13.92 -0.89 -3.30
C PHE A 418 -14.82 -2.12 -3.39
N ALA A 419 -15.63 -2.29 -2.36
CA ALA A 419 -16.69 -3.27 -2.31
C ALA A 419 -17.58 -3.24 -3.57
N SER A 420 -18.26 -4.34 -3.85
CA SER A 420 -19.28 -4.34 -4.89
C SER A 420 -20.33 -3.26 -4.60
N ARG A 421 -20.99 -2.76 -5.64
CA ARG A 421 -21.98 -1.70 -5.50
C ARG A 421 -23.06 -2.00 -4.44
N ALA A 422 -23.40 -3.26 -4.27
CA ALA A 422 -24.38 -3.72 -3.27
C ALA A 422 -23.89 -3.59 -1.82
N GLU A 423 -22.58 -3.54 -1.60
CA GLU A 423 -21.98 -3.42 -0.27
C GLU A 423 -21.66 -1.97 0.12
N LEU A 424 -21.73 -1.03 -0.84
CA LEU A 424 -21.51 0.39 -0.57
C LEU A 424 -22.73 0.95 0.18
N ILE A 425 -22.55 1.40 1.42
CA ILE A 425 -23.65 1.87 2.27
C ILE A 425 -24.39 3.06 1.64
N ALA A 426 -23.67 3.94 0.95
CA ALA A 426 -24.24 5.13 0.32
C ALA A 426 -24.91 4.83 -1.05
N ASN A 427 -24.89 3.59 -1.54
CA ASN A 427 -25.59 3.22 -2.76
C ASN A 427 -27.11 3.04 -2.56
N GLY A 428 -27.55 2.69 -1.35
CA GLY A 428 -28.95 2.39 -1.09
C GLY A 428 -29.60 3.20 0.05
N LEU A 429 -28.80 3.93 0.84
CA LEU A 429 -29.27 4.68 1.99
C LEU A 429 -29.02 6.18 1.81
N SER A 430 -29.97 6.99 2.28
CA SER A 430 -29.81 8.43 2.48
C SER A 430 -28.82 8.72 3.61
N VAL A 431 -28.33 9.95 3.69
CA VAL A 431 -27.40 10.39 4.74
C VAL A 431 -28.01 10.19 6.15
N ASP A 432 -29.30 10.48 6.33
CA ASP A 432 -29.99 10.31 7.60
C ASP A 432 -30.16 8.83 7.98
N GLU A 433 -30.44 7.96 7.00
CA GLU A 433 -30.50 6.52 7.23
C GLU A 433 -29.12 5.94 7.56
N ILE A 434 -28.06 6.44 6.93
CA ILE A 434 -26.69 6.08 7.27
C ILE A 434 -26.37 6.52 8.70
N ALA A 435 -26.65 7.80 9.07
CA ALA A 435 -26.45 8.30 10.42
C ALA A 435 -27.14 7.42 11.47
N SER A 436 -28.41 7.10 11.23
CA SER A 436 -29.20 6.23 12.09
C SER A 436 -28.60 4.83 12.21
N SER A 437 -28.12 4.26 11.09
CA SER A 437 -27.49 2.92 11.06
C SER A 437 -26.15 2.87 11.81
N LEU A 438 -25.43 4.00 11.86
CA LEU A 438 -24.18 4.16 12.61
C LEU A 438 -24.42 4.40 14.10
N GLY A 439 -25.63 4.86 14.50
CA GLY A 439 -25.94 5.34 15.85
C GLY A 439 -25.36 6.74 16.15
N ALA A 440 -25.07 7.52 15.11
CA ALA A 440 -24.61 8.89 15.21
C ALA A 440 -25.79 9.87 15.38
N ASP A 441 -25.56 11.00 16.08
CA ASP A 441 -26.58 12.05 16.24
C ASP A 441 -26.73 12.88 14.96
N SER A 442 -25.65 13.03 14.17
CA SER A 442 -25.70 13.58 12.83
C SER A 442 -24.53 13.09 11.98
N LEU A 443 -24.71 13.11 10.66
CA LEU A 443 -23.69 12.79 9.67
C LEU A 443 -23.63 13.89 8.61
N GLY A 444 -22.42 14.29 8.24
CA GLY A 444 -22.18 15.20 7.13
C GLY A 444 -21.00 14.73 6.29
N PHE A 445 -21.15 14.82 4.97
CA PHE A 445 -20.09 14.55 3.99
C PHE A 445 -19.73 15.88 3.32
N ILE A 446 -18.44 16.10 3.07
CA ILE A 446 -18.03 17.25 2.25
C ILE A 446 -18.71 17.18 0.87
N SER A 447 -19.06 18.31 0.30
CA SER A 447 -19.54 18.36 -1.09
C SER A 447 -18.43 18.00 -2.08
N GLN A 448 -18.80 17.56 -3.28
CA GLN A 448 -17.82 17.30 -4.34
C GLN A 448 -17.05 18.58 -4.69
N ASP A 449 -17.74 19.72 -4.79
CA ASP A 449 -17.12 20.99 -5.11
C ASP A 449 -16.15 21.43 -4.00
N GLY A 450 -16.52 21.24 -2.74
CA GLY A 450 -15.66 21.55 -1.59
C GLY A 450 -14.41 20.67 -1.55
N MET A 451 -14.53 19.37 -1.83
CA MET A 451 -13.40 18.46 -1.95
C MET A 451 -12.48 18.87 -3.11
N MET A 452 -13.04 19.15 -4.28
CA MET A 452 -12.25 19.57 -5.46
C MET A 452 -11.54 20.89 -5.22
N ALA A 453 -12.21 21.87 -4.63
CA ALA A 453 -11.59 23.14 -4.27
C ALA A 453 -10.38 22.98 -3.33
N ALA A 454 -10.47 22.05 -2.37
CA ALA A 454 -9.38 21.78 -1.43
C ALA A 454 -8.14 21.15 -2.10
N THR A 455 -8.29 20.44 -3.21
CA THR A 455 -7.16 19.88 -3.97
C THR A 455 -6.46 20.93 -4.84
N GLU A 456 -7.11 22.06 -5.13
CA GLU A 456 -6.62 23.09 -6.08
C GLU A 456 -6.33 22.53 -7.50
N GLN A 457 -6.94 21.38 -7.84
CA GLN A 457 -6.79 20.79 -9.17
C GLN A 457 -8.00 21.08 -10.05
N PRO A 458 -7.81 21.26 -11.37
CA PRO A 458 -8.92 21.36 -12.31
C PRO A 458 -9.79 20.10 -12.25
N THR A 459 -11.11 20.27 -12.09
CA THR A 459 -12.05 19.15 -11.93
C THR A 459 -12.01 18.20 -13.13
N GLU A 460 -11.84 18.73 -14.33
CA GLU A 460 -11.73 17.98 -15.59
C GLU A 460 -10.49 17.08 -15.67
N ASN A 461 -9.46 17.35 -14.85
CA ASN A 461 -8.23 16.56 -14.79
C ASN A 461 -8.25 15.50 -13.69
N MET A 462 -9.38 15.32 -13.01
CA MET A 462 -9.49 14.42 -11.86
C MET A 462 -10.54 13.34 -12.07
N CYS A 463 -10.21 12.11 -11.67
CA CYS A 463 -11.16 11.01 -11.59
C CYS A 463 -11.93 11.07 -10.27
N THR A 464 -13.24 11.26 -10.36
CA THR A 464 -14.19 11.26 -9.24
C THR A 464 -15.21 10.11 -9.35
N ALA A 465 -14.92 9.08 -10.15
CA ALA A 465 -15.84 8.02 -10.54
C ALA A 465 -16.47 7.28 -9.35
N CYS A 466 -15.75 7.09 -8.23
CA CYS A 466 -16.27 6.45 -7.03
C CYS A 466 -17.41 7.24 -6.36
N PHE A 467 -17.52 8.54 -6.63
CA PHE A 467 -18.60 9.41 -6.14
C PHE A 467 -19.71 9.64 -7.18
N THR A 468 -19.32 9.82 -8.47
CA THR A 468 -20.22 10.25 -9.57
C THR A 468 -20.73 9.09 -10.42
N GLY A 469 -19.95 8.02 -10.58
CA GLY A 469 -20.20 6.95 -11.56
C GLY A 469 -19.73 7.28 -12.98
N GLU A 470 -19.06 8.42 -13.18
CA GLU A 470 -18.49 8.82 -14.46
C GLU A 470 -17.03 8.37 -14.57
N TYR A 471 -16.78 7.37 -15.38
CA TYR A 471 -15.47 6.74 -15.51
C TYR A 471 -14.69 7.32 -16.69
N PRO A 472 -13.47 7.86 -16.47
CA PRO A 472 -12.66 8.50 -17.51
C PRO A 472 -12.10 7.50 -18.55
N ILE A 473 -12.03 6.22 -18.21
CA ILE A 473 -11.60 5.13 -19.09
C ILE A 473 -12.78 4.19 -19.29
N GLU A 474 -13.03 3.82 -20.55
CA GLU A 474 -14.11 2.90 -20.92
C GLU A 474 -14.00 1.58 -20.15
N LEU A 475 -15.12 1.17 -19.55
CA LEU A 475 -15.23 -0.10 -18.84
C LEU A 475 -15.64 -1.20 -19.81
N PRO A 476 -15.13 -2.43 -19.65
CA PRO A 476 -15.59 -3.58 -20.42
C PRO A 476 -17.07 -3.89 -20.11
N SER A 477 -17.74 -4.62 -21.00
CA SER A 477 -19.06 -5.17 -20.72
C SER A 477 -19.04 -6.00 -19.42
N GLU A 478 -20.21 -6.12 -18.75
CA GLU A 478 -20.28 -6.85 -17.46
C GLU A 478 -19.73 -8.27 -17.54
N GLU A 479 -19.89 -8.93 -18.70
CA GLU A 479 -19.40 -10.28 -18.96
C GLU A 479 -17.87 -10.39 -19.09
N ARG A 480 -17.15 -9.27 -19.30
CA ARG A 480 -15.69 -9.21 -19.51
C ARG A 480 -14.93 -8.47 -18.41
N ARG A 481 -15.57 -8.20 -17.28
CA ARG A 481 -14.91 -7.50 -16.17
C ARG A 481 -13.90 -8.42 -15.47
N GLY A 482 -12.64 -8.01 -15.46
CA GLY A 482 -11.49 -8.82 -15.08
C GLY A 482 -11.54 -9.45 -13.68
N LYS A 483 -12.24 -8.85 -12.70
CA LYS A 483 -12.38 -9.42 -11.35
C LYS A 483 -13.15 -10.76 -11.36
N SER A 484 -14.09 -10.95 -12.31
CA SER A 484 -14.85 -12.19 -12.49
C SER A 484 -14.19 -13.19 -13.45
N LEU A 485 -13.19 -12.76 -14.23
CA LEU A 485 -12.52 -13.62 -15.21
C LEU A 485 -11.71 -14.74 -14.53
N PHE A 486 -11.15 -14.44 -13.37
CA PHE A 486 -10.27 -15.33 -12.62
C PHE A 486 -10.95 -15.93 -11.36
N ASP A 487 -11.99 -15.26 -10.81
CA ASP A 487 -12.72 -15.72 -9.62
C ASP A 487 -13.84 -16.74 -9.94
N ALA A 488 -14.14 -16.98 -11.21
CA ALA A 488 -15.21 -17.92 -11.62
C ALA A 488 -14.89 -19.38 -11.30
N GLU A 489 -13.65 -19.73 -11.00
CA GLU A 489 -13.21 -21.11 -10.74
C GLU A 489 -13.55 -21.64 -9.34
N GLU A 490 -13.67 -20.78 -8.32
CA GLU A 490 -14.09 -21.24 -6.98
C GLU A 490 -15.56 -21.72 -6.91
N LYS A 491 -16.37 -21.46 -7.96
CA LYS A 491 -17.80 -21.82 -8.01
C LYS A 491 -18.16 -22.93 -9.00
N GLY A 492 -17.18 -23.65 -9.55
CA GLY A 492 -17.44 -24.90 -10.31
C GLY A 492 -18.07 -24.71 -11.70
N LYS A 493 -17.93 -23.54 -12.34
CA LYS A 493 -18.23 -23.35 -13.76
C LYS A 493 -17.00 -22.74 -14.43
N GLY A 494 -16.31 -23.56 -15.21
CA GLY A 494 -15.02 -23.25 -15.83
C GLY A 494 -15.03 -21.97 -16.65
N GLY A 495 -14.24 -20.98 -16.24
CA GLY A 495 -13.78 -19.89 -17.09
C GLY A 495 -12.67 -20.38 -18.05
N PRO A 496 -12.26 -19.58 -19.04
CA PRO A 496 -11.28 -19.98 -20.06
C PRO A 496 -9.89 -20.38 -19.51
N LEU A 497 -9.57 -20.08 -18.23
CA LEU A 497 -8.33 -20.47 -17.54
C LEU A 497 -8.46 -21.75 -16.70
N ALA A 498 -9.64 -22.40 -16.68
CA ALA A 498 -9.82 -23.70 -16.01
C ALA A 498 -9.13 -24.83 -16.80
N GLY A 499 -7.86 -24.69 -17.07
CA GLY A 499 -6.97 -25.83 -17.23
C GLY A 499 -6.74 -26.37 -15.83
N LYS A 500 -7.16 -27.64 -15.59
CA LYS A 500 -6.96 -28.38 -14.35
C LYS A 500 -5.66 -27.91 -13.70
N ALA A 501 -5.76 -27.20 -12.57
CA ALA A 501 -4.66 -27.13 -11.64
C ALA A 501 -4.31 -28.58 -11.35
N ALA A 502 -3.19 -29.06 -11.87
CA ALA A 502 -2.58 -30.23 -11.30
C ALA A 502 -2.45 -29.88 -9.83
N GLU A 503 -3.05 -30.67 -8.96
CA GLU A 503 -2.67 -30.71 -7.56
C GLU A 503 -1.18 -31.02 -7.54
N VAL A 504 -0.38 -29.97 -7.61
CA VAL A 504 0.97 -29.98 -7.10
C VAL A 504 0.75 -29.83 -5.60
N THR A 505 0.44 -30.93 -4.95
CA THR A 505 0.77 -31.14 -3.56
C THR A 505 2.28 -30.96 -3.49
N VAL A 506 2.72 -29.73 -3.21
CA VAL A 506 4.01 -29.51 -2.60
C VAL A 506 3.82 -30.07 -1.19
N GLU A 507 3.98 -31.40 -1.06
CA GLU A 507 4.36 -31.98 0.21
C GLU A 507 5.63 -31.22 0.61
N ARG A 508 5.50 -30.29 1.56
CA ARG A 508 6.65 -29.90 2.36
C ARG A 508 7.25 -31.23 2.80
N PRO A 509 8.52 -31.53 2.56
CA PRO A 509 9.13 -32.66 3.18
C PRO A 509 8.98 -32.44 4.68
N VAL A 510 8.07 -33.19 5.29
CA VAL A 510 8.09 -33.41 6.72
C VAL A 510 9.49 -33.96 6.93
N PRO A 511 10.34 -33.37 7.78
CA PRO A 511 11.63 -33.92 8.04
C PRO A 511 11.37 -35.35 8.53
N SER A 512 11.71 -36.33 7.69
CA SER A 512 11.75 -37.71 8.07
C SER A 512 12.62 -37.78 9.32
N LYS A 513 12.08 -38.41 10.39
CA LYS A 513 12.88 -38.72 11.56
C LYS A 513 14.17 -39.31 11.06
N PRO A 514 15.36 -38.88 11.54
CA PRO A 514 16.61 -39.50 11.19
C PRO A 514 16.62 -40.90 11.79
N GLU A 515 16.37 -41.89 10.99
CA GLU A 515 16.90 -43.21 11.24
C GLU A 515 18.37 -43.14 10.86
N HIS A 516 19.23 -43.33 11.84
CA HIS A 516 20.70 -43.26 11.81
C HIS A 516 21.30 -41.82 11.82
N ALA A 517 21.60 -41.35 13.02
CA ALA A 517 22.57 -40.30 13.24
C ALA A 517 23.98 -40.91 12.96
N GLU A 518 24.61 -40.55 11.84
CA GLU A 518 26.05 -40.72 11.69
C GLU A 518 26.76 -39.73 12.61
N ALA A 519 27.63 -40.27 13.45
CA ALA A 519 28.43 -39.47 14.36
C ALA A 519 29.44 -38.63 13.58
N VAL A 520 29.34 -37.31 13.71
CA VAL A 520 30.36 -36.38 13.23
C VAL A 520 31.49 -36.35 14.27
N SER A 521 32.66 -36.87 13.93
CA SER A 521 33.86 -36.75 14.74
C SER A 521 34.54 -35.42 14.48
N ILE A 522 34.74 -34.65 15.54
CA ILE A 522 35.56 -33.44 15.55
C ILE A 522 36.92 -33.79 16.13
N GLU A 523 37.96 -33.71 15.32
CA GLU A 523 39.35 -33.84 15.82
C GLU A 523 39.74 -32.53 16.52
N THR A 524 39.96 -32.63 17.84
CA THR A 524 40.69 -31.64 18.59
C THR A 524 42.11 -32.13 18.90
N ARG A 525 43.04 -31.22 19.12
CA ARG A 525 44.46 -31.48 19.28
C ARG A 525 44.84 -32.35 20.53
N GLU A 526 43.84 -32.80 21.28
CA GLU A 526 44.03 -33.62 22.49
C GLU A 526 42.92 -34.69 22.56
N GLY A 527 42.97 -35.72 21.73
CA GLY A 527 42.22 -36.97 21.92
C GLY A 527 40.71 -36.93 21.58
N THR A 528 40.23 -38.05 21.06
CA THR A 528 38.80 -38.24 20.66
C THR A 528 37.97 -38.60 21.89
N GLU A 529 37.00 -37.75 22.28
CA GLU A 529 35.93 -38.14 23.20
C GLU A 529 34.58 -38.15 22.46
N THR A 530 33.86 -39.25 22.62
CA THR A 530 32.51 -39.42 22.08
C THR A 530 31.47 -39.02 23.13
N LEU A 531 30.69 -37.95 22.88
CA LEU A 531 29.55 -37.57 23.68
C LEU A 531 28.25 -38.06 23.04
N GLU A 532 27.62 -39.07 23.65
CA GLU A 532 26.24 -39.45 23.33
C GLU A 532 25.29 -38.58 24.13
N THR A 533 24.49 -37.73 23.49
CA THR A 533 23.35 -37.06 24.11
C THR A 533 22.05 -37.77 23.69
N LYS A 534 21.47 -38.49 24.65
CA LYS A 534 20.10 -39.02 24.52
C LYS A 534 19.14 -37.92 25.00
N PHE A 535 18.29 -37.39 24.12
CA PHE A 535 17.11 -36.66 24.51
C PHE A 535 15.89 -37.61 24.48
N ASN A 536 15.30 -37.85 25.65
CA ASN A 536 14.01 -38.51 25.80
C ASN A 536 12.92 -37.44 25.86
N ALA A 537 11.92 -37.54 24.98
CA ALA A 537 10.81 -36.58 24.83
C ALA A 537 9.65 -36.81 25.83
N SER A 538 9.91 -37.32 27.04
CA SER A 538 8.88 -37.64 28.02
C SER A 538 8.93 -36.86 29.34
N ASP A 539 9.85 -35.92 29.53
CA ASP A 539 9.99 -35.21 30.79
C ASP A 539 9.86 -33.69 30.64
N VAL A 540 8.64 -33.25 30.34
CA VAL A 540 8.22 -31.85 30.58
C VAL A 540 6.99 -31.92 31.50
N GLU A 541 7.21 -32.09 32.78
CA GLU A 541 6.27 -31.68 33.81
C GLU A 541 6.40 -30.18 34.04
N ILE A 542 5.28 -29.46 33.84
CA ILE A 542 5.15 -28.06 34.21
C ILE A 542 4.94 -28.02 35.73
N ALA A 543 5.97 -27.67 36.48
CA ALA A 543 5.83 -27.26 37.88
C ALA A 543 5.35 -25.81 37.93
N ALA A 544 4.11 -25.63 38.40
CA ALA A 544 3.63 -24.36 38.92
C ALA A 544 4.16 -24.22 40.37
N ASP A 545 4.46 -22.96 40.76
CA ASP A 545 4.84 -22.47 42.06
C ASP A 545 6.36 -22.36 42.37
N ASP A 546 6.89 -21.17 42.07
CA ASP A 546 7.84 -20.49 42.97
C ASP A 546 7.71 -18.95 42.86
N PRO A 547 7.25 -18.24 43.92
CA PRO A 547 7.19 -16.79 43.98
C PRO A 547 8.50 -16.22 44.56
N GLY A 548 9.44 -15.87 43.69
CA GLY A 548 10.66 -15.26 44.21
C GLY A 548 11.70 -14.90 43.15
N MET A 549 11.45 -13.94 42.30
CA MET A 549 12.52 -13.11 41.75
C MET A 549 12.05 -11.65 41.65
N GLY A 550 12.69 -10.85 42.51
CA GLY A 550 12.42 -9.45 42.70
C GLY A 550 12.61 -8.62 41.44
N MET A 551 11.70 -7.72 41.25
CA MET A 551 11.83 -6.57 40.33
C MET A 551 13.07 -5.77 40.75
N CYS A 552 14.05 -5.66 39.89
CA CYS A 552 15.03 -4.59 39.95
C CYS A 552 14.34 -3.30 39.48
N ASN A 553 13.94 -2.50 40.45
CA ASN A 553 13.54 -1.13 40.30
C ASN A 553 14.81 -0.27 40.37
N PRO A 554 15.25 0.47 39.36
CA PRO A 554 16.26 1.49 39.55
C PRO A 554 15.56 2.70 40.17
N GLY A 555 15.94 2.99 41.43
CA GLY A 555 15.51 4.18 42.15
C GLY A 555 15.97 5.46 41.46
N PRO A 556 15.34 6.59 41.77
CA PRO A 556 15.72 7.89 41.27
C PRO A 556 16.95 8.41 42.02
N ASP A 557 17.71 9.29 41.35
CA ASP A 557 18.82 10.10 41.82
C ASP A 557 20.23 9.49 41.66
N ALA A 558 20.86 9.82 40.54
CA ALA A 558 22.25 10.22 40.47
C ALA A 558 22.58 10.89 39.13
N ASP A 559 22.87 12.18 39.20
CA ASP A 559 23.77 12.97 38.35
C ASP A 559 23.38 13.24 36.87
N LEU A 560 22.38 14.13 36.71
CA LEU A 560 22.19 14.90 35.46
C LEU A 560 22.93 16.27 35.49
N GLU A 561 23.73 16.57 36.49
CA GLU A 561 24.50 17.84 36.60
C GLU A 561 25.94 17.76 36.06
N ALA A 562 26.43 16.59 35.66
CA ALA A 562 27.81 16.45 35.17
C ALA A 562 28.02 16.60 33.67
N LEU A 563 26.96 16.80 32.89
CA LEU A 563 27.05 16.91 31.40
C LEU A 563 26.75 18.29 30.83
N LEU A 564 26.56 19.32 31.67
CA LEU A 564 26.26 20.69 31.21
C LEU A 564 27.36 21.73 31.53
N THR A 565 28.60 21.34 31.90
CA THR A 565 29.67 22.29 32.26
C THR A 565 30.89 22.28 31.34
N GLU A 566 30.79 21.90 30.07
CA GLU A 566 31.95 21.96 29.16
C GLU A 566 31.66 22.64 27.82
N GLN A 567 30.80 23.65 27.77
CA GLN A 567 30.68 24.54 26.60
C GLN A 567 30.48 26.00 27.00
N ASP A 568 31.46 26.57 27.76
CA ASP A 568 31.63 28.03 27.86
C ASP A 568 33.08 28.37 28.15
N ARG A 569 33.91 28.42 27.12
CA ARG A 569 35.19 29.18 27.12
C ARG A 569 35.46 29.76 25.73
N THR A 570 34.90 30.92 25.49
CA THR A 570 35.46 31.89 24.51
C THR A 570 36.60 32.66 25.11
N PRO A 571 37.69 32.93 24.41
CA PRO A 571 38.59 34.03 24.73
C PRO A 571 38.22 35.29 23.91
N ALA A 572 38.13 36.38 24.67
CA ALA A 572 37.96 37.73 24.17
C ALA A 572 39.27 38.34 23.66
N ASN A 573 39.09 39.39 22.83
CA ASN A 573 39.99 40.50 22.41
C ASN A 573 40.58 40.34 21.00
N SER A 574 40.46 41.34 20.12
CA SER A 574 40.75 42.76 20.31
C SER A 574 40.18 43.60 19.12
N SER A 575 39.79 44.79 19.51
CA SER A 575 39.46 45.99 18.75
C SER A 575 40.19 46.27 17.45
N ALA A 576 39.49 46.77 16.43
CA ALA A 576 39.81 48.04 15.74
C ALA A 576 38.68 48.51 14.84
N THR A 577 38.20 49.69 15.13
CA THR A 577 37.41 50.67 14.39
C THR A 577 37.88 50.89 12.95
N THR A 578 36.94 51.01 11.99
CA THR A 578 36.81 52.19 11.09
C THR A 578 35.56 52.03 10.18
N THR A 579 34.67 52.96 10.27
CA THR A 579 33.63 53.38 9.29
C THR A 579 34.21 54.49 8.40
N PRO A 580 33.43 55.06 7.42
CA PRO A 580 32.76 54.51 6.23
C PRO A 580 33.17 55.24 4.96
N LYS A 581 32.67 54.86 3.77
CA LYS A 581 32.21 55.78 2.69
C LYS A 581 31.72 55.05 1.45
N GLU A 582 30.47 55.35 1.14
CA GLU A 582 29.85 55.68 -0.14
C GLU A 582 30.64 55.44 -1.44
N SER A 583 30.09 54.68 -2.33
CA SER A 583 29.54 55.07 -3.65
C SER A 583 28.81 53.87 -4.28
#